data_e036f78669f3b3813c2eecccb37eae86
#
_entry.id   e036f78669f3b3813c2eecccb37eae86
#
_cell.length_a   1.000
_cell.length_b   1.000
_cell.length_c   1.000
_cell.angle_alpha   90.00
_cell.angle_beta   90.00
_cell.angle_gamma   90.00
#
_symmetry.space_group_name_H-M   'P 1'
#
loop_
_entity.id
_entity.type
_entity.pdbx_description
1 polymer ?
#
loop_
_entity_poly.entity_id
_entity_poly.type
_entity_poly.pdbx_seq_one_letter_code
_entity_poly.pdbx_strand_id
1 'polypeptide(L)'
;MLITLLVFLAILGIMVFVHELGHFLVAKKSGVKVEEFAFGFKPRLWSKTIGETTYAINLIWLGGYVKMFGEQDGQTGPRSYKSKKPASRLAILVAGSAMNLLMAWLILTILFITGFQPLVPNATKNPFIVEKPTLSVARVLTDSPAEKSGFQVNDQILAVNGQMLTDGAGFTEKIRSYNGQTVKVTVKRGSDILDLTVSPRTSPPPGQGAIGVAVGLSGQVRSIWYQAPAAALYETGRVISISAVGFVGFVKNLIVKQEVSEDVTGIVGIGALTGVARRLGFDYLAQFVAIISIGLAVINLMPILPLDGGHIAVLGYEKITRRSFSQRQFSIFATFGLAFILLMFLVVTYKDVLRFDVFGRLF
;
A
#
# COMPACT_ATOMS: atom_id res chain seq x y z
N MET A 1 -13.76 14.84 -10.81
CA MET A 1 -14.26 14.14 -9.62
C MET A 1 -14.90 12.80 -9.95
N LEU A 2 -15.92 12.73 -10.83
CA LEU A 2 -16.61 11.48 -11.21
C LEU A 2 -15.66 10.36 -11.68
N ILE A 3 -14.74 10.65 -12.61
CA ILE A 3 -13.77 9.67 -13.12
C ILE A 3 -12.90 9.10 -11.99
N THR A 4 -12.44 9.93 -11.07
CA THR A 4 -11.65 9.48 -9.91
C THR A 4 -12.45 8.53 -9.02
N LEU A 5 -13.72 8.85 -8.77
CA LEU A 5 -14.62 7.99 -8.01
C LEU A 5 -14.83 6.63 -8.70
N LEU A 6 -15.07 6.64 -10.01
CA LEU A 6 -15.23 5.40 -10.79
C LEU A 6 -13.95 4.55 -10.78
N VAL A 7 -12.78 5.17 -10.96
CA VAL A 7 -11.49 4.48 -10.89
C VAL A 7 -11.26 3.90 -9.49
N PHE A 8 -11.53 4.68 -8.45
CA PHE A 8 -11.42 4.23 -7.06
C PHE A 8 -12.33 3.02 -6.77
N LEU A 9 -13.61 3.09 -7.16
CA LEU A 9 -14.54 1.97 -6.98
C LEU A 9 -14.13 0.73 -7.79
N ALA A 10 -13.61 0.92 -9.01
CA ALA A 10 -13.10 -0.18 -9.83
C ALA A 10 -11.88 -0.85 -9.15
N ILE A 11 -10.93 -0.07 -8.62
CA ILE A 11 -9.76 -0.58 -7.90
C ILE A 11 -10.19 -1.39 -6.67
N LEU A 12 -11.06 -0.82 -5.83
CA LEU A 12 -11.57 -1.53 -4.65
C LEU A 12 -12.31 -2.82 -5.04
N GLY A 13 -13.18 -2.73 -6.06
CA GLY A 13 -13.91 -3.89 -6.56
C GLY A 13 -12.97 -5.00 -7.05
N ILE A 14 -11.93 -4.68 -7.83
CA ILE A 14 -10.96 -5.66 -8.29
C ILE A 14 -10.21 -6.31 -7.12
N MET A 15 -9.75 -5.53 -6.14
CA MET A 15 -9.01 -6.05 -4.99
C MET A 15 -9.88 -7.00 -4.15
N VAL A 16 -11.14 -6.63 -3.89
CA VAL A 16 -12.09 -7.48 -3.17
C VAL A 16 -12.43 -8.72 -3.98
N PHE A 17 -12.68 -8.57 -5.29
CA PHE A 17 -12.96 -9.72 -6.15
C PHE A 17 -11.80 -10.73 -6.16
N VAL A 18 -10.55 -10.26 -6.26
CA VAL A 18 -9.35 -11.11 -6.22
C VAL A 18 -9.23 -11.81 -4.87
N HIS A 19 -9.52 -11.12 -3.78
CA HIS A 19 -9.56 -11.67 -2.43
C HIS A 19 -10.59 -12.82 -2.30
N GLU A 20 -11.83 -12.55 -2.66
CA GLU A 20 -12.92 -13.55 -2.60
C GLU A 20 -12.65 -14.74 -3.55
N LEU A 21 -12.04 -14.46 -4.71
CA LEU A 21 -11.63 -15.50 -5.65
C LEU A 21 -10.62 -16.47 -5.02
N GLY A 22 -9.73 -15.98 -4.16
CA GLY A 22 -8.80 -16.81 -3.39
C GLY A 22 -9.53 -17.82 -2.52
N HIS A 23 -10.46 -17.36 -1.69
CA HIS A 23 -11.30 -18.23 -0.85
C HIS A 23 -12.08 -19.23 -1.69
N PHE A 24 -12.72 -18.76 -2.74
CA PHE A 24 -13.51 -19.59 -3.65
C PHE A 24 -12.71 -20.75 -4.26
N LEU A 25 -11.55 -20.44 -4.86
CA LEU A 25 -10.73 -21.43 -5.54
C LEU A 25 -10.22 -22.49 -4.57
N VAL A 26 -9.72 -22.08 -3.40
CA VAL A 26 -9.18 -23.01 -2.40
C VAL A 26 -10.29 -23.79 -1.71
N ALA A 27 -11.47 -23.22 -1.46
CA ALA A 27 -12.62 -23.94 -0.93
C ALA A 27 -13.07 -25.05 -1.89
N LYS A 28 -13.23 -24.74 -3.18
CA LYS A 28 -13.55 -25.74 -4.22
C LYS A 28 -12.49 -26.83 -4.30
N LYS A 29 -11.22 -26.49 -4.34
CA LYS A 29 -10.11 -27.46 -4.37
C LYS A 29 -10.07 -28.33 -3.12
N SER A 30 -10.49 -27.82 -1.97
CA SER A 30 -10.60 -28.55 -0.71
C SER A 30 -11.87 -29.43 -0.61
N GLY A 31 -12.71 -29.44 -1.65
CA GLY A 31 -13.96 -30.20 -1.69
C GLY A 31 -15.04 -29.65 -0.75
N VAL A 32 -14.99 -28.36 -0.43
CA VAL A 32 -16.08 -27.64 0.24
C VAL A 32 -17.13 -27.25 -0.80
N LYS A 33 -18.42 -27.43 -0.49
CA LYS A 33 -19.50 -26.95 -1.33
C LYS A 33 -19.59 -25.42 -1.17
N VAL A 34 -19.38 -24.69 -2.25
CA VAL A 34 -19.62 -23.24 -2.30
C VAL A 34 -21.03 -23.00 -2.81
N GLU A 35 -21.87 -22.42 -1.97
CA GLU A 35 -23.28 -22.13 -2.28
C GLU A 35 -23.43 -20.86 -3.10
N GLU A 36 -22.69 -19.81 -2.74
CA GLU A 36 -22.74 -18.52 -3.42
C GLU A 36 -21.37 -17.87 -3.49
N PHE A 37 -21.05 -17.31 -4.65
CA PHE A 37 -19.92 -16.41 -4.89
C PHE A 37 -20.47 -15.09 -5.38
N ALA A 38 -20.40 -14.06 -4.55
CA ALA A 38 -21.03 -12.79 -4.83
C ALA A 38 -20.02 -11.63 -4.86
N PHE A 39 -20.08 -10.82 -5.91
CA PHE A 39 -19.41 -9.55 -6.02
C PHE A 39 -20.34 -8.43 -5.56
N GLY A 40 -19.96 -7.68 -4.56
CA GLY A 40 -20.78 -6.64 -3.94
C GLY A 40 -21.73 -7.16 -2.86
N PHE A 41 -22.35 -6.22 -2.12
CA PHE A 41 -23.42 -6.50 -1.16
C PHE A 41 -24.78 -6.19 -1.75
N LYS A 42 -25.82 -6.88 -1.23
CA LYS A 42 -27.23 -6.68 -1.63
C LYS A 42 -27.61 -5.19 -1.66
N PRO A 43 -28.57 -4.81 -2.52
CA PRO A 43 -29.50 -5.64 -3.30
C PRO A 43 -28.85 -6.29 -4.53
N ARG A 44 -29.41 -7.46 -4.94
CA ARG A 44 -28.93 -8.26 -6.07
C ARG A 44 -29.34 -7.64 -7.40
N LEU A 45 -28.37 -7.44 -8.28
CA LEU A 45 -28.58 -6.97 -9.65
C LEU A 45 -28.74 -8.13 -10.63
N TRP A 46 -27.89 -9.14 -10.49
CA TRP A 46 -27.88 -10.30 -11.37
C TRP A 46 -27.37 -11.54 -10.63
N SER A 47 -27.89 -12.71 -11.01
CA SER A 47 -27.34 -13.99 -10.55
C SER A 47 -27.59 -15.11 -11.55
N LYS A 48 -26.66 -16.08 -11.57
CA LYS A 48 -26.78 -17.29 -12.36
C LYS A 48 -26.20 -18.46 -11.57
N THR A 49 -26.95 -19.54 -11.48
CA THR A 49 -26.48 -20.78 -10.85
C THR A 49 -25.80 -21.64 -11.91
N ILE A 50 -24.56 -22.04 -11.66
CA ILE A 50 -23.78 -22.93 -12.52
C ILE A 50 -23.31 -24.09 -11.64
N GLY A 51 -23.81 -25.29 -11.95
CA GLY A 51 -23.63 -26.45 -11.09
C GLY A 51 -24.27 -26.24 -9.73
N GLU A 52 -23.46 -26.26 -8.66
CA GLU A 52 -23.92 -26.12 -7.27
C GLU A 52 -23.69 -24.71 -6.68
N THR A 53 -23.08 -23.80 -7.47
CA THR A 53 -22.71 -22.46 -7.01
C THR A 53 -23.54 -21.41 -7.71
N THR A 54 -24.13 -20.49 -6.94
CA THR A 54 -24.78 -19.30 -7.46
C THR A 54 -23.76 -18.16 -7.55
N TYR A 55 -23.51 -17.68 -8.77
CA TYR A 55 -22.69 -16.50 -9.02
C TYR A 55 -23.58 -15.27 -9.03
N ALA A 56 -23.25 -14.24 -8.26
CA ALA A 56 -24.07 -13.06 -8.12
C ALA A 56 -23.27 -11.76 -8.27
N ILE A 57 -23.92 -10.76 -8.88
CA ILE A 57 -23.45 -9.37 -8.91
C ILE A 57 -24.49 -8.53 -8.17
N ASN A 58 -24.06 -7.84 -7.17
CA ASN A 58 -24.87 -6.98 -6.31
C ASN A 58 -24.57 -5.51 -6.57
N LEU A 59 -25.39 -4.61 -6.04
CA LEU A 59 -25.34 -3.18 -6.31
C LEU A 59 -24.17 -2.46 -5.59
N ILE A 60 -23.84 -2.87 -4.37
CA ILE A 60 -22.89 -2.17 -3.52
C ILE A 60 -21.49 -2.82 -3.68
N TRP A 61 -20.65 -2.24 -4.54
CA TRP A 61 -19.34 -2.80 -4.93
C TRP A 61 -18.21 -2.55 -3.90
N LEU A 62 -18.56 -2.30 -2.67
CA LEU A 62 -17.60 -2.09 -1.57
C LEU A 62 -17.17 -3.39 -0.88
N GLY A 63 -17.50 -4.55 -1.44
CA GLY A 63 -17.18 -5.83 -0.84
C GLY A 63 -17.57 -7.01 -1.74
N GLY A 64 -17.48 -8.20 -1.18
CA GLY A 64 -17.92 -9.45 -1.78
C GLY A 64 -18.07 -10.50 -0.69
N TYR A 65 -18.48 -11.70 -1.05
CA TYR A 65 -18.47 -12.83 -0.13
C TYR A 65 -18.52 -14.18 -0.86
N VAL A 66 -17.95 -15.16 -0.20
CA VAL A 66 -18.05 -16.57 -0.57
C VAL A 66 -18.84 -17.30 0.51
N LYS A 67 -20.06 -17.73 0.20
CA LYS A 67 -20.86 -18.51 1.14
C LYS A 67 -20.53 -19.99 1.02
N MET A 68 -19.90 -20.53 2.05
CA MET A 68 -19.51 -21.93 2.12
C MET A 68 -20.51 -22.73 2.96
N PHE A 69 -20.86 -23.91 2.50
CA PHE A 69 -21.76 -24.81 3.22
C PHE A 69 -21.20 -25.19 4.58
N GLY A 70 -22.03 -25.05 5.63
CA GLY A 70 -21.67 -25.37 7.01
C GLY A 70 -20.65 -24.47 7.68
N GLU A 71 -20.42 -23.26 7.16
CA GLU A 71 -19.55 -22.26 7.77
C GLU A 71 -20.26 -21.52 8.92
N GLN A 72 -21.43 -20.94 8.64
CA GLN A 72 -22.18 -20.10 9.59
C GLN A 72 -23.38 -20.80 10.19
N ASP A 73 -24.08 -21.63 9.43
CA ASP A 73 -25.36 -22.24 9.77
C ASP A 73 -25.26 -23.53 10.59
N GLY A 74 -24.03 -23.98 10.91
CA GLY A 74 -23.79 -25.18 11.70
C GLY A 74 -24.13 -26.51 11.00
N GLN A 75 -24.54 -26.46 9.73
CA GLN A 75 -24.85 -27.66 8.96
C GLN A 75 -23.62 -28.57 8.85
N THR A 76 -23.81 -29.86 9.07
CA THR A 76 -22.76 -30.88 9.03
C THR A 76 -22.92 -31.75 7.79
N GLY A 77 -21.81 -32.22 7.24
CA GLY A 77 -21.79 -33.10 6.09
C GLY A 77 -20.39 -33.20 5.50
N PRO A 78 -20.11 -34.20 4.66
CA PRO A 78 -18.76 -34.45 4.16
C PRO A 78 -18.18 -33.29 3.32
N ARG A 79 -19.03 -32.41 2.82
CA ARG A 79 -18.65 -31.22 2.03
C ARG A 79 -18.82 -29.90 2.80
N SER A 80 -19.07 -29.96 4.12
CA SER A 80 -19.15 -28.80 4.99
C SER A 80 -17.74 -28.24 5.27
N TYR A 81 -17.62 -26.93 5.38
CA TYR A 81 -16.39 -26.25 5.80
C TYR A 81 -15.88 -26.77 7.14
N LYS A 82 -16.78 -26.91 8.14
CA LYS A 82 -16.44 -27.39 9.49
C LYS A 82 -15.96 -28.84 9.53
N SER A 83 -16.35 -29.68 8.55
CA SER A 83 -15.91 -31.07 8.45
C SER A 83 -14.50 -31.25 7.89
N LYS A 84 -13.91 -30.18 7.35
CA LYS A 84 -12.57 -30.24 6.75
C LYS A 84 -11.46 -30.23 7.80
N LYS A 85 -10.32 -30.81 7.44
CA LYS A 85 -9.13 -30.81 8.29
C LYS A 85 -8.71 -29.36 8.60
N PRO A 86 -8.16 -29.09 9.81
CA PRO A 86 -7.71 -27.75 10.19
C PRO A 86 -6.78 -27.08 9.15
N ALA A 87 -5.88 -27.87 8.53
CA ALA A 87 -4.99 -27.36 7.49
C ALA A 87 -5.75 -26.86 6.24
N SER A 88 -6.81 -27.56 5.82
CA SER A 88 -7.64 -27.11 4.68
C SER A 88 -8.44 -25.85 5.04
N ARG A 89 -8.97 -25.78 6.27
CA ARG A 89 -9.66 -24.58 6.78
C ARG A 89 -8.71 -23.38 6.81
N LEU A 90 -7.48 -23.59 7.33
CA LEU A 90 -6.45 -22.56 7.33
C LEU A 90 -6.08 -22.10 5.91
N ALA A 91 -5.89 -23.05 4.98
CA ALA A 91 -5.57 -22.73 3.59
C ALA A 91 -6.68 -21.88 2.93
N ILE A 92 -7.96 -22.17 3.21
CA ILE A 92 -9.10 -21.37 2.72
C ILE A 92 -9.04 -19.96 3.30
N LEU A 93 -8.84 -19.80 4.61
CA LEU A 93 -8.79 -18.51 5.28
C LEU A 93 -7.62 -17.63 4.81
N VAL A 94 -6.46 -18.21 4.57
CA VAL A 94 -5.28 -17.46 4.08
C VAL A 94 -5.40 -17.11 2.59
N ALA A 95 -6.20 -17.86 1.84
CA ALA A 95 -6.23 -17.78 0.37
C ALA A 95 -6.64 -16.39 -0.16
N GLY A 96 -7.57 -15.70 0.50
CA GLY A 96 -7.97 -14.34 0.12
C GLY A 96 -6.80 -13.38 0.18
N SER A 97 -6.14 -13.30 1.33
CA SER A 97 -4.96 -12.44 1.51
C SER A 97 -3.80 -12.86 0.60
N ALA A 98 -3.58 -14.17 0.40
CA ALA A 98 -2.55 -14.67 -0.51
C ALA A 98 -2.78 -14.24 -1.96
N MET A 99 -4.03 -14.21 -2.43
CA MET A 99 -4.37 -13.74 -3.78
C MET A 99 -4.13 -12.24 -3.94
N ASN A 100 -4.40 -11.44 -2.92
CA ASN A 100 -4.07 -10.01 -2.93
C ASN A 100 -2.56 -9.78 -2.97
N LEU A 101 -1.78 -10.56 -2.21
CA LEU A 101 -0.32 -10.49 -2.28
C LEU A 101 0.21 -10.94 -3.65
N LEU A 102 -0.38 -11.99 -4.24
CA LEU A 102 -0.03 -12.45 -5.58
C LEU A 102 -0.33 -11.37 -6.65
N MET A 103 -1.48 -10.72 -6.57
CA MET A 103 -1.82 -9.60 -7.46
C MET A 103 -0.81 -8.46 -7.34
N ALA A 104 -0.47 -8.05 -6.12
CA ALA A 104 0.52 -7.01 -5.89
C ALA A 104 1.90 -7.39 -6.42
N TRP A 105 2.33 -8.62 -6.17
CA TRP A 105 3.60 -9.16 -6.68
C TRP A 105 3.65 -9.17 -8.21
N LEU A 106 2.57 -9.55 -8.90
CA LEU A 106 2.49 -9.52 -10.36
C LEU A 106 2.58 -8.08 -10.89
N ILE A 107 1.84 -7.16 -10.30
CA ILE A 107 1.88 -5.73 -10.68
C ILE A 107 3.30 -5.18 -10.50
N LEU A 108 3.91 -5.39 -9.33
CA LEU A 108 5.27 -4.94 -9.06
C LEU A 108 6.30 -5.60 -9.99
N THR A 109 6.13 -6.88 -10.34
CA THR A 109 7.01 -7.56 -11.29
C THR A 109 7.00 -6.87 -12.66
N ILE A 110 5.80 -6.54 -13.17
CA ILE A 110 5.67 -5.81 -14.43
C ILE A 110 6.31 -4.43 -14.33
N LEU A 111 6.07 -3.71 -13.24
CA LEU A 111 6.65 -2.39 -13.01
C LEU A 111 8.19 -2.44 -12.93
N PHE A 112 8.78 -3.45 -12.28
CA PHE A 112 10.24 -3.62 -12.27
C PHE A 112 10.84 -3.95 -13.63
N ILE A 113 10.07 -4.57 -14.52
CA ILE A 113 10.51 -4.81 -15.92
C ILE A 113 10.46 -3.53 -16.74
N THR A 114 9.35 -2.77 -16.63
CA THR A 114 9.11 -1.57 -17.44
C THR A 114 9.88 -0.35 -16.95
N GLY A 115 10.20 -0.30 -15.66
CA GLY A 115 10.75 0.85 -14.97
C GLY A 115 9.64 1.77 -14.44
N PHE A 116 9.85 2.33 -13.24
CA PHE A 116 8.90 3.22 -12.57
C PHE A 116 9.56 4.14 -11.55
N GLN A 117 8.91 5.25 -11.22
CA GLN A 117 9.31 6.09 -10.08
C GLN A 117 8.71 5.56 -8.78
N PRO A 118 9.51 5.20 -7.75
CA PRO A 118 8.98 4.56 -6.55
C PRO A 118 8.20 5.54 -5.66
N LEU A 119 7.01 5.15 -5.24
CA LEU A 119 6.20 5.85 -4.24
C LEU A 119 6.65 5.57 -2.81
N VAL A 120 7.24 4.39 -2.57
CA VAL A 120 7.63 3.95 -1.23
C VAL A 120 9.09 4.35 -0.96
N PRO A 121 9.39 5.00 0.17
CA PRO A 121 10.77 5.38 0.52
C PRO A 121 11.71 4.17 0.54
N ASN A 122 12.98 4.40 0.22
CA ASN A 122 14.02 3.37 0.22
C ASN A 122 13.81 2.17 -0.74
N ALA A 123 12.94 2.28 -1.73
CA ALA A 123 12.81 1.25 -2.77
C ALA A 123 14.16 0.98 -3.48
N THR A 124 15.03 1.98 -3.55
CA THR A 124 16.40 1.90 -4.12
C THR A 124 17.35 0.96 -3.37
N LYS A 125 17.01 0.55 -2.15
CA LYS A 125 17.78 -0.43 -1.35
C LYS A 125 17.53 -1.87 -1.77
N ASN A 126 16.60 -2.11 -2.68
CA ASN A 126 16.33 -3.45 -3.21
C ASN A 126 17.57 -3.96 -3.98
N PRO A 127 18.10 -5.14 -3.62
CA PRO A 127 19.36 -5.65 -4.20
C PRO A 127 19.25 -6.07 -5.67
N PHE A 128 18.04 -6.28 -6.17
CA PHE A 128 17.75 -6.73 -7.54
C PHE A 128 17.53 -5.58 -8.53
N ILE A 129 17.77 -4.32 -8.10
CA ILE A 129 17.62 -3.14 -8.95
C ILE A 129 18.93 -2.82 -9.64
N VAL A 130 18.89 -2.66 -10.96
CA VAL A 130 20.04 -2.28 -11.80
C VAL A 130 20.04 -0.79 -12.14
N GLU A 131 18.87 -0.20 -12.37
CA GLU A 131 18.74 1.25 -12.58
C GLU A 131 18.12 1.87 -11.33
N LYS A 132 18.79 2.90 -10.79
CA LYS A 132 18.36 3.60 -9.58
C LYS A 132 18.13 5.07 -9.90
N PRO A 133 17.07 5.67 -9.33
CA PRO A 133 16.92 7.12 -9.40
C PRO A 133 18.16 7.82 -8.83
N THR A 134 18.54 8.88 -9.48
CA THR A 134 19.65 9.72 -9.07
C THR A 134 19.15 11.04 -8.49
N LEU A 135 19.89 11.60 -7.55
CA LEU A 135 19.59 12.90 -7.02
C LEU A 135 19.83 13.95 -8.11
N SER A 136 18.85 14.76 -8.43
CA SER A 136 18.97 15.78 -9.46
C SER A 136 18.34 17.11 -9.05
N VAL A 137 18.76 18.16 -9.74
CA VAL A 137 18.22 19.51 -9.58
C VAL A 137 16.87 19.59 -10.26
N ALA A 138 15.80 19.72 -9.46
CA ALA A 138 14.44 19.87 -9.95
C ALA A 138 14.10 21.35 -10.29
N ARG A 139 14.72 22.31 -9.57
CA ARG A 139 14.52 23.73 -9.80
C ARG A 139 15.74 24.51 -9.29
N VAL A 140 16.11 25.55 -10.02
CA VAL A 140 17.09 26.57 -9.59
C VAL A 140 16.31 27.87 -9.38
N LEU A 141 16.51 28.52 -8.24
CA LEU A 141 15.90 29.79 -7.92
C LEU A 141 16.69 30.94 -8.54
N THR A 142 15.98 31.91 -9.08
CA THR A 142 16.58 33.14 -9.64
C THR A 142 17.33 33.91 -8.55
N ASP A 143 18.42 34.55 -8.90
CA ASP A 143 19.33 35.30 -8.01
C ASP A 143 19.92 34.47 -6.86
N SER A 144 19.92 33.15 -6.99
CA SER A 144 20.48 32.24 -6.00
C SER A 144 21.98 32.01 -6.20
N PRO A 145 22.71 31.57 -5.17
CA PRO A 145 24.10 31.13 -5.32
C PRO A 145 24.24 29.99 -6.35
N ALA A 146 23.27 29.11 -6.45
CA ALA A 146 23.32 28.01 -7.40
C ALA A 146 23.20 28.49 -8.84
N GLU A 147 22.30 29.44 -9.13
CA GLU A 147 22.20 30.04 -10.47
C GLU A 147 23.54 30.70 -10.87
N LYS A 148 24.12 31.49 -9.96
CA LYS A 148 25.42 32.18 -10.19
C LYS A 148 26.58 31.20 -10.37
N SER A 149 26.47 30.02 -9.78
CA SER A 149 27.45 28.92 -9.93
C SER A 149 27.19 28.04 -11.15
N GLY A 150 26.14 28.33 -11.94
CA GLY A 150 25.86 27.63 -13.19
C GLY A 150 25.08 26.31 -13.04
N PHE A 151 24.41 26.06 -11.91
CA PHE A 151 23.50 24.92 -11.79
C PHE A 151 22.33 25.03 -12.79
N GLN A 152 21.94 23.89 -13.35
CA GLN A 152 20.80 23.81 -14.27
C GLN A 152 19.81 22.74 -13.82
N VAL A 153 18.57 22.88 -14.25
CA VAL A 153 17.55 21.85 -14.05
C VAL A 153 17.99 20.58 -14.77
N ASN A 154 17.77 19.41 -14.14
CA ASN A 154 18.19 18.08 -14.55
C ASN A 154 19.70 17.79 -14.34
N ASP A 155 20.50 18.66 -13.73
CA ASP A 155 21.83 18.29 -13.28
C ASP A 155 21.72 17.14 -12.26
N GLN A 156 22.37 16.01 -12.53
CA GLN A 156 22.44 14.90 -11.57
C GLN A 156 23.54 15.18 -10.56
N ILE A 157 23.21 15.24 -9.29
CA ILE A 157 24.16 15.48 -8.21
C ILE A 157 24.85 14.15 -7.87
N LEU A 158 26.17 14.10 -8.07
CA LEU A 158 26.97 12.91 -7.81
C LEU A 158 27.63 12.97 -6.44
N ALA A 159 28.25 14.10 -6.10
CA ALA A 159 28.99 14.23 -4.86
C ALA A 159 29.05 15.69 -4.38
N VAL A 160 29.30 15.87 -3.08
CA VAL A 160 29.60 17.15 -2.44
C VAL A 160 30.98 17.00 -1.76
N ASN A 161 31.96 17.78 -2.19
CA ASN A 161 33.37 17.66 -1.78
C ASN A 161 33.88 16.21 -1.82
N GLY A 162 33.58 15.49 -2.90
CA GLY A 162 33.95 14.08 -3.11
C GLY A 162 33.15 13.04 -2.35
N GLN A 163 32.24 13.45 -1.45
CA GLN A 163 31.34 12.54 -0.75
C GLN A 163 30.09 12.30 -1.60
N MET A 164 29.83 11.04 -1.99
CA MET A 164 28.63 10.64 -2.72
C MET A 164 27.38 10.79 -1.85
N LEU A 165 26.30 11.31 -2.43
CA LEU A 165 25.02 11.51 -1.79
C LEU A 165 23.93 10.85 -2.66
N THR A 166 22.99 10.19 -2.00
CA THR A 166 21.94 9.41 -2.66
C THR A 166 20.53 9.91 -2.37
N ASP A 167 20.38 10.87 -1.48
CA ASP A 167 19.09 11.43 -1.09
C ASP A 167 19.14 12.95 -0.87
N GLY A 168 18.00 13.60 -1.04
CA GLY A 168 17.88 15.06 -0.97
C GLY A 168 18.01 15.63 0.44
N ALA A 169 17.66 14.85 1.48
CA ALA A 169 17.80 15.29 2.87
C ALA A 169 19.28 15.37 3.26
N GLY A 170 20.05 14.32 2.97
CA GLY A 170 21.48 14.29 3.17
C GLY A 170 22.23 15.39 2.38
N PHE A 171 21.79 15.66 1.14
CA PHE A 171 22.32 16.79 0.37
C PHE A 171 22.05 18.12 1.07
N THR A 172 20.82 18.37 1.50
CA THR A 172 20.44 19.64 2.15
C THR A 172 21.20 19.84 3.46
N GLU A 173 21.30 18.80 4.28
CA GLU A 173 22.04 18.83 5.53
C GLU A 173 23.54 19.09 5.29
N LYS A 174 24.11 18.37 4.31
CA LYS A 174 25.52 18.52 3.95
C LYS A 174 25.82 19.93 3.45
N ILE A 175 25.01 20.48 2.56
CA ILE A 175 25.19 21.86 2.08
C ILE A 175 25.11 22.87 3.24
N ARG A 176 24.13 22.69 4.16
CA ARG A 176 23.99 23.56 5.34
C ARG A 176 25.23 23.52 6.26
N SER A 177 25.85 22.37 6.40
CA SER A 177 27.03 22.21 7.29
C SER A 177 28.21 23.06 6.89
N TYR A 178 28.29 23.51 5.63
CA TYR A 178 29.37 24.39 5.16
C TYR A 178 29.20 25.86 5.51
N ASN A 179 28.00 26.31 5.89
CA ASN A 179 27.71 27.61 6.52
C ASN A 179 28.50 28.80 5.95
N GLY A 180 28.33 29.10 4.67
CA GLY A 180 29.05 30.20 3.97
C GLY A 180 30.42 29.84 3.39
N GLN A 181 30.97 28.69 3.73
CA GLN A 181 32.21 28.21 3.12
C GLN A 181 31.95 27.68 1.71
N THR A 182 32.88 27.92 0.82
CA THR A 182 32.81 27.42 -0.56
C THR A 182 32.82 25.89 -0.59
N VAL A 183 31.88 25.31 -1.33
CA VAL A 183 31.72 23.86 -1.47
C VAL A 183 31.70 23.48 -2.96
N LYS A 184 32.37 22.39 -3.28
CA LYS A 184 32.42 21.82 -4.62
C LYS A 184 31.34 20.76 -4.76
N VAL A 185 30.43 20.94 -5.72
CA VAL A 185 29.39 19.99 -6.05
C VAL A 185 29.67 19.40 -7.42
N THR A 186 29.91 18.09 -7.46
CA THR A 186 30.10 17.37 -8.72
C THR A 186 28.76 16.99 -9.27
N VAL A 187 28.45 17.45 -10.48
CA VAL A 187 27.18 17.16 -11.18
C VAL A 187 27.46 16.48 -12.53
N LYS A 188 26.51 15.66 -12.98
CA LYS A 188 26.51 15.13 -14.34
C LYS A 188 25.40 15.84 -15.12
N ARG A 189 25.79 16.46 -16.23
CA ARG A 189 24.92 17.17 -17.18
C ARG A 189 25.00 16.51 -18.55
N GLY A 190 23.98 15.70 -18.88
CA GLY A 190 24.04 14.84 -20.06
C GLY A 190 25.17 13.81 -19.95
N SER A 191 26.17 13.89 -20.83
CA SER A 191 27.38 13.04 -20.78
C SER A 191 28.48 13.61 -19.93
N ASP A 192 28.47 14.90 -19.61
CA ASP A 192 29.58 15.61 -19.02
C ASP A 192 29.53 15.63 -17.49
N ILE A 193 30.68 15.46 -16.86
CA ILE A 193 30.84 15.61 -15.41
C ILE A 193 31.45 16.99 -15.15
N LEU A 194 30.75 17.82 -14.40
CA LEU A 194 31.10 19.18 -14.08
C LEU A 194 31.28 19.36 -12.56
N ASP A 195 32.27 20.12 -12.19
CA ASP A 195 32.48 20.53 -10.81
C ASP A 195 32.05 21.98 -10.62
N LEU A 196 30.92 22.18 -9.97
CA LEU A 196 30.34 23.49 -9.69
C LEU A 196 30.73 23.92 -8.28
N THR A 197 31.28 25.11 -8.18
CA THR A 197 31.71 25.71 -6.90
C THR A 197 30.65 26.70 -6.43
N VAL A 198 30.07 26.44 -5.24
CA VAL A 198 28.98 27.27 -4.69
C VAL A 198 29.24 27.62 -3.22
N SER A 199 28.86 28.82 -2.82
CA SER A 199 28.94 29.28 -1.43
C SER A 199 27.53 29.34 -0.84
N PRO A 200 27.18 28.42 0.11
CA PRO A 200 25.89 28.41 0.75
C PRO A 200 25.64 29.69 1.57
N ARG A 201 24.43 30.22 1.53
CA ARG A 201 24.01 31.37 2.35
C ARG A 201 23.95 30.95 3.82
N THR A 202 24.45 31.79 4.71
CA THR A 202 24.34 31.62 6.16
C THR A 202 22.91 31.84 6.67
N SER A 203 22.19 32.77 6.02
CA SER A 203 20.79 33.11 6.34
C SER A 203 19.95 33.12 5.06
N PRO A 204 19.49 31.94 4.58
CA PRO A 204 18.65 31.90 3.40
C PRO A 204 17.26 32.53 3.67
N PRO A 205 16.62 33.15 2.67
CA PRO A 205 15.25 33.63 2.81
C PRO A 205 14.27 32.54 3.22
N PRO A 206 13.16 32.88 3.92
CA PRO A 206 12.14 31.90 4.31
C PRO A 206 11.68 31.06 3.13
N GLY A 207 11.62 29.73 3.31
CA GLY A 207 11.22 28.78 2.26
C GLY A 207 12.28 28.49 1.18
N GLN A 208 13.48 29.04 1.28
CA GLN A 208 14.58 28.77 0.36
C GLN A 208 15.69 27.95 1.01
N GLY A 209 16.31 27.06 0.22
CA GLY A 209 17.53 26.35 0.64
C GLY A 209 18.78 27.22 0.63
N ALA A 210 19.85 26.81 1.31
CA ALA A 210 21.08 27.55 1.45
C ALA A 210 21.76 27.96 0.12
N ILE A 211 21.62 27.17 -0.92
CA ILE A 211 22.12 27.48 -2.26
C ILE A 211 21.03 27.84 -3.27
N GLY A 212 19.74 27.68 -2.92
CA GLY A 212 18.63 28.03 -3.78
C GLY A 212 18.33 27.00 -4.88
N VAL A 213 18.59 25.70 -4.62
CA VAL A 213 18.10 24.61 -5.47
C VAL A 213 17.02 23.81 -4.76
N ALA A 214 16.02 23.37 -5.51
CA ALA A 214 15.19 22.24 -5.12
C ALA A 214 15.78 20.98 -5.74
N VAL A 215 16.02 19.97 -4.92
CA VAL A 215 16.54 18.67 -5.37
C VAL A 215 15.48 17.60 -5.20
N GLY A 216 15.49 16.62 -6.10
CA GLY A 216 14.60 15.48 -6.06
C GLY A 216 15.25 14.25 -6.68
N LEU A 217 14.65 13.09 -6.45
CA LEU A 217 15.07 11.89 -7.16
C LEU A 217 14.50 11.93 -8.58
N SER A 218 15.36 11.81 -9.58
CA SER A 218 15.01 11.72 -11.00
C SER A 218 15.47 10.39 -11.56
N GLY A 219 14.69 9.84 -12.49
CA GLY A 219 14.94 8.52 -13.05
C GLY A 219 14.02 7.45 -12.49
N GLN A 220 14.16 6.26 -13.02
CA GLN A 220 13.30 5.12 -12.72
C GLN A 220 14.06 4.07 -11.92
N VAL A 221 13.32 3.29 -11.16
CA VAL A 221 13.78 2.02 -10.61
C VAL A 221 13.46 0.95 -11.61
N ARG A 222 14.46 0.18 -12.01
CA ARG A 222 14.30 -0.92 -12.98
C ARG A 222 15.12 -2.13 -12.59
N SER A 223 14.64 -3.30 -12.94
CA SER A 223 15.32 -4.58 -12.76
C SER A 223 15.48 -5.30 -14.11
N ILE A 224 16.40 -6.24 -14.18
CA ILE A 224 16.49 -7.15 -15.34
C ILE A 224 15.25 -8.06 -15.31
N TRP A 225 14.68 -8.37 -16.46
CA TRP A 225 13.40 -9.09 -16.56
C TRP A 225 13.33 -10.40 -15.75
N TYR A 226 14.43 -11.19 -15.69
CA TYR A 226 14.47 -12.44 -14.92
C TYR A 226 14.70 -12.23 -13.41
N GLN A 227 15.18 -11.06 -12.98
CA GLN A 227 15.31 -10.67 -11.57
C GLN A 227 14.09 -9.90 -11.05
N ALA A 228 13.26 -9.36 -11.94
CA ALA A 228 12.09 -8.57 -11.58
C ALA A 228 11.12 -9.30 -10.64
N PRO A 229 10.84 -10.61 -10.78
CA PRO A 229 10.02 -11.35 -9.81
C PRO A 229 10.63 -11.37 -8.40
N ALA A 230 11.96 -11.49 -8.30
CA ALA A 230 12.66 -11.44 -7.00
C ALA A 230 12.67 -10.02 -6.41
N ALA A 231 12.86 -8.99 -7.25
CA ALA A 231 12.74 -7.60 -6.87
C ALA A 231 11.34 -7.28 -6.33
N ALA A 232 10.30 -7.75 -7.01
CA ALA A 232 8.91 -7.59 -6.60
C ALA A 232 8.61 -8.33 -5.28
N LEU A 233 9.14 -9.53 -5.10
CA LEU A 233 8.97 -10.29 -3.85
C LEU A 233 9.63 -9.58 -2.67
N TYR A 234 10.85 -9.09 -2.85
CA TYR A 234 11.57 -8.29 -1.84
C TYR A 234 10.76 -7.04 -1.46
N GLU A 235 10.26 -6.31 -2.47
CA GLU A 235 9.47 -5.09 -2.25
C GLU A 235 8.13 -5.40 -1.58
N THR A 236 7.44 -6.47 -1.98
CA THR A 236 6.21 -6.95 -1.33
C THR A 236 6.46 -7.24 0.15
N GLY A 237 7.53 -7.97 0.48
CA GLY A 237 7.91 -8.26 1.87
C GLY A 237 8.22 -6.99 2.67
N ARG A 238 8.88 -6.01 2.05
CA ARG A 238 9.18 -4.73 2.66
C ARG A 238 7.91 -3.91 2.94
N VAL A 239 6.98 -3.85 1.98
CA VAL A 239 5.70 -3.15 2.16
C VAL A 239 4.83 -3.86 3.20
N ILE A 240 4.81 -5.20 3.26
CA ILE A 240 4.15 -5.96 4.34
C ILE A 240 4.69 -5.50 5.70
N SER A 241 6.01 -5.45 5.86
CA SER A 241 6.65 -5.04 7.12
C SER A 241 6.29 -3.61 7.50
N ILE A 242 6.34 -2.68 6.55
CA ILE A 242 5.94 -1.27 6.78
C ILE A 242 4.47 -1.19 7.19
N SER A 243 3.58 -1.90 6.48
CA SER A 243 2.14 -1.91 6.79
C SER A 243 1.83 -2.50 8.16
N ALA A 244 2.48 -3.61 8.52
CA ALA A 244 2.30 -4.26 9.81
C ALA A 244 2.81 -3.37 10.97
N VAL A 245 4.02 -2.81 10.84
CA VAL A 245 4.60 -1.90 11.85
C VAL A 245 3.76 -0.62 11.95
N GLY A 246 3.33 -0.07 10.81
CA GLY A 246 2.46 1.11 10.76
C GLY A 246 1.12 0.87 11.47
N PHE A 247 0.49 -0.27 11.26
CA PHE A 247 -0.75 -0.63 11.94
C PHE A 247 -0.56 -0.78 13.45
N VAL A 248 0.47 -1.51 13.89
CA VAL A 248 0.78 -1.65 15.33
C VAL A 248 1.08 -0.30 15.96
N GLY A 249 1.88 0.53 15.29
CA GLY A 249 2.19 1.90 15.72
C GLY A 249 0.94 2.77 15.83
N PHE A 250 0.03 2.66 14.88
CA PHE A 250 -1.24 3.37 14.89
C PHE A 250 -2.12 2.96 16.10
N VAL A 251 -2.32 1.65 16.31
CA VAL A 251 -3.09 1.15 17.47
C VAL A 251 -2.45 1.59 18.79
N LYS A 252 -1.13 1.51 18.89
CA LYS A 252 -0.39 1.98 20.08
C LYS A 252 -0.59 3.48 20.31
N ASN A 253 -0.46 4.31 19.28
CA ASN A 253 -0.63 5.77 19.41
C ASN A 253 -2.07 6.14 19.79
N LEU A 254 -3.06 5.44 19.22
CA LEU A 254 -4.46 5.64 19.55
C LEU A 254 -4.75 5.34 21.03
N ILE A 255 -4.19 4.24 21.58
CA ILE A 255 -4.42 3.83 22.97
C ILE A 255 -3.60 4.69 23.95
N VAL A 256 -2.33 4.97 23.66
CA VAL A 256 -1.40 5.58 24.61
C VAL A 256 -1.42 7.10 24.52
N LYS A 257 -1.43 7.66 23.30
CA LYS A 257 -1.33 9.11 23.09
C LYS A 257 -2.67 9.76 22.81
N GLN A 258 -3.73 8.96 22.55
CA GLN A 258 -5.04 9.45 22.10
C GLN A 258 -4.94 10.32 20.82
N GLU A 259 -3.89 10.12 20.03
CA GLU A 259 -3.63 10.81 18.79
C GLU A 259 -3.69 9.85 17.61
N VAL A 260 -4.28 10.31 16.51
CA VAL A 260 -4.27 9.57 15.25
C VAL A 260 -3.03 9.99 14.48
N SER A 261 -2.14 9.04 14.21
CA SER A 261 -0.94 9.25 13.40
C SER A 261 -1.28 9.87 12.04
N GLU A 262 -0.45 10.82 11.57
CA GLU A 262 -0.66 11.46 10.27
C GLU A 262 -0.45 10.50 9.09
N ASP A 263 0.24 9.40 9.32
CA ASP A 263 0.60 8.43 8.28
C ASP A 263 -0.55 7.47 7.93
N VAL A 264 -1.63 7.45 8.73
CA VAL A 264 -2.78 6.57 8.47
C VAL A 264 -3.80 7.29 7.61
N THR A 265 -4.22 6.60 6.56
CA THR A 265 -5.16 7.10 5.55
C THR A 265 -6.35 6.15 5.46
N GLY A 266 -7.55 6.66 5.59
CA GLY A 266 -8.80 5.91 5.46
C GLY A 266 -9.35 5.92 4.03
N ILE A 267 -10.61 5.49 3.90
CA ILE A 267 -11.24 5.30 2.59
C ILE A 267 -11.37 6.62 1.80
N VAL A 268 -11.60 7.72 2.48
CA VAL A 268 -11.69 9.06 1.85
C VAL A 268 -10.35 9.51 1.33
N GLY A 269 -9.30 9.34 2.13
CA GLY A 269 -7.94 9.66 1.72
C GLY A 269 -7.42 8.75 0.62
N ILE A 270 -7.74 7.44 0.65
CA ILE A 270 -7.43 6.50 -0.46
C ILE A 270 -8.11 6.98 -1.74
N GLY A 271 -9.38 7.43 -1.69
CA GLY A 271 -10.07 8.01 -2.84
C GLY A 271 -9.38 9.27 -3.37
N ALA A 272 -8.95 10.18 -2.48
CA ALA A 272 -8.22 11.38 -2.85
C ALA A 272 -6.85 11.05 -3.50
N LEU A 273 -6.10 10.13 -2.89
CA LEU A 273 -4.80 9.66 -3.40
C LEU A 273 -4.92 8.91 -4.72
N THR A 274 -6.03 8.18 -4.97
CA THR A 274 -6.34 7.59 -6.28
C THR A 274 -6.37 8.67 -7.36
N GLY A 275 -6.99 9.82 -7.05
CA GLY A 275 -7.02 10.96 -7.97
C GLY A 275 -5.64 11.54 -8.27
N VAL A 276 -4.76 11.58 -7.26
CA VAL A 276 -3.37 12.03 -7.44
C VAL A 276 -2.59 11.01 -8.29
N ALA A 277 -2.61 9.74 -7.91
CA ALA A 277 -1.91 8.66 -8.62
C ALA A 277 -2.33 8.58 -10.09
N ARG A 278 -3.64 8.70 -10.37
CA ARG A 278 -4.15 8.74 -11.75
C ARG A 278 -3.60 9.91 -12.57
N ARG A 279 -3.44 11.10 -11.97
CA ARG A 279 -2.89 12.27 -12.67
C ARG A 279 -1.39 12.18 -12.92
N LEU A 280 -0.66 11.49 -12.04
CA LEU A 280 0.78 11.28 -12.17
C LEU A 280 1.13 10.26 -13.27
N GLY A 281 0.22 9.31 -13.56
CA GLY A 281 0.41 8.34 -14.63
C GLY A 281 0.04 6.92 -14.22
N PHE A 282 0.08 6.02 -15.22
CA PHE A 282 -0.33 4.63 -15.04
C PHE A 282 0.57 3.86 -14.06
N ASP A 283 1.87 4.07 -14.10
CA ASP A 283 2.85 3.44 -13.21
C ASP A 283 2.63 3.80 -11.74
N TYR A 284 2.30 5.06 -11.46
CA TYR A 284 1.91 5.51 -10.12
C TYR A 284 0.61 4.87 -9.64
N LEU A 285 -0.39 4.79 -10.53
CA LEU A 285 -1.66 4.16 -10.20
C LEU A 285 -1.48 2.66 -9.94
N ALA A 286 -0.68 1.97 -10.76
CA ALA A 286 -0.39 0.55 -10.59
C ALA A 286 0.37 0.26 -9.27
N GLN A 287 1.37 1.07 -8.93
CA GLN A 287 2.05 0.98 -7.62
C GLN A 287 1.07 1.19 -6.47
N PHE A 288 0.21 2.20 -6.58
CA PHE A 288 -0.80 2.51 -5.58
C PHE A 288 -1.73 1.32 -5.35
N VAL A 289 -2.21 0.69 -6.43
CA VAL A 289 -3.01 -0.54 -6.36
C VAL A 289 -2.25 -1.67 -5.66
N ALA A 290 -0.97 -1.89 -6.01
CA ALA A 290 -0.16 -2.91 -5.36
C ALA A 290 0.01 -2.66 -3.86
N ILE A 291 0.30 -1.42 -3.45
CA ILE A 291 0.47 -1.04 -2.05
C ILE A 291 -0.83 -1.25 -1.25
N ILE A 292 -1.97 -0.81 -1.79
CA ILE A 292 -3.27 -0.99 -1.11
C ILE A 292 -3.64 -2.47 -1.04
N SER A 293 -3.37 -3.25 -2.09
CA SER A 293 -3.62 -4.69 -2.10
C SER A 293 -2.81 -5.42 -1.01
N ILE A 294 -1.55 -5.03 -0.81
CA ILE A 294 -0.72 -5.55 0.30
C ILE A 294 -1.31 -5.10 1.64
N GLY A 295 -1.67 -3.84 1.78
CA GLY A 295 -2.29 -3.31 3.00
C GLY A 295 -3.59 -4.07 3.36
N LEU A 296 -4.45 -4.33 2.38
CA LEU A 296 -5.68 -5.10 2.56
C LEU A 296 -5.37 -6.55 3.00
N ALA A 297 -4.37 -7.19 2.41
CA ALA A 297 -3.94 -8.52 2.81
C ALA A 297 -3.43 -8.55 4.26
N VAL A 298 -2.63 -7.55 4.66
CA VAL A 298 -2.11 -7.43 6.04
C VAL A 298 -3.25 -7.21 7.02
N ILE A 299 -4.18 -6.30 6.74
CA ILE A 299 -5.32 -6.01 7.63
C ILE A 299 -6.20 -7.25 7.77
N ASN A 300 -6.51 -7.96 6.69
CA ASN A 300 -7.34 -9.16 6.74
C ASN A 300 -6.70 -10.31 7.53
N LEU A 301 -5.37 -10.35 7.65
CA LEU A 301 -4.65 -11.31 8.47
C LEU A 301 -4.54 -10.93 9.95
N MET A 302 -5.03 -9.74 10.36
CA MET A 302 -5.04 -9.35 11.76
C MET A 302 -5.96 -10.24 12.59
N PRO A 303 -5.59 -10.58 13.85
CA PRO A 303 -6.38 -11.48 14.71
C PRO A 303 -7.61 -10.78 15.29
N ILE A 304 -8.44 -10.18 14.44
CA ILE A 304 -9.65 -9.41 14.79
C ILE A 304 -10.83 -9.99 14.04
N LEU A 305 -11.82 -10.57 14.75
CA LEU A 305 -13.08 -10.94 14.12
C LEU A 305 -13.85 -9.67 13.70
N PRO A 306 -14.53 -9.64 12.55
CA PRO A 306 -14.82 -10.76 11.64
C PRO A 306 -13.81 -10.99 10.49
N LEU A 307 -12.59 -10.44 10.56
CA LEU A 307 -11.58 -10.64 9.52
C LEU A 307 -11.07 -12.08 9.48
N ASP A 308 -10.45 -12.48 8.36
CA ASP A 308 -9.89 -13.83 8.18
C ASP A 308 -8.89 -14.21 9.27
N GLY A 309 -8.02 -13.27 9.65
CA GLY A 309 -7.06 -13.44 10.75
C GLY A 309 -7.71 -13.73 12.09
N GLY A 310 -8.90 -13.18 12.35
CA GLY A 310 -9.71 -13.54 13.52
C GLY A 310 -10.21 -14.97 13.47
N HIS A 311 -10.66 -15.44 12.32
CA HIS A 311 -11.04 -16.84 12.11
C HIS A 311 -9.82 -17.79 12.23
N ILE A 312 -8.63 -17.37 11.75
CA ILE A 312 -7.37 -18.08 11.92
C ILE A 312 -7.02 -18.20 13.41
N ALA A 313 -7.18 -17.11 14.17
CA ALA A 313 -6.92 -17.10 15.62
C ALA A 313 -7.86 -18.06 16.36
N VAL A 314 -9.15 -18.09 16.00
CA VAL A 314 -10.13 -19.06 16.54
C VAL A 314 -9.72 -20.49 16.21
N LEU A 315 -9.32 -20.76 14.95
CA LEU A 315 -8.84 -22.08 14.54
C LEU A 315 -7.58 -22.51 15.32
N GLY A 316 -6.66 -21.58 15.56
CA GLY A 316 -5.47 -21.78 16.39
C GLY A 316 -5.83 -22.12 17.85
N TYR A 317 -6.76 -21.36 18.43
CA TYR A 317 -7.28 -21.64 19.78
C TYR A 317 -7.88 -23.04 19.88
N GLU A 318 -8.77 -23.42 18.95
CA GLU A 318 -9.39 -24.76 18.92
C GLU A 318 -8.33 -25.88 18.84
N LYS A 319 -7.29 -25.69 18.03
CA LYS A 319 -6.21 -26.65 17.88
C LYS A 319 -5.34 -26.79 19.14
N ILE A 320 -5.03 -25.67 19.81
CA ILE A 320 -4.15 -25.65 21.00
C ILE A 320 -4.91 -26.18 22.22
N THR A 321 -6.12 -25.69 22.45
CA THR A 321 -6.90 -26.02 23.64
C THR A 321 -7.69 -27.32 23.53
N ARG A 322 -7.84 -27.85 22.30
CA ARG A 322 -8.74 -28.98 21.97
C ARG A 322 -10.19 -28.75 22.39
N ARG A 323 -10.61 -27.49 22.52
CA ARG A 323 -11.97 -27.09 22.85
C ARG A 323 -12.55 -26.29 21.70
N SER A 324 -13.81 -26.57 21.35
CA SER A 324 -14.53 -25.79 20.33
C SER A 324 -14.84 -24.40 20.83
N PHE A 325 -14.67 -23.40 19.97
CA PHE A 325 -15.10 -22.03 20.24
C PHE A 325 -16.63 -21.96 20.18
N SER A 326 -17.28 -21.59 21.28
CA SER A 326 -18.74 -21.59 21.32
C SER A 326 -19.33 -20.48 20.43
N GLN A 327 -20.54 -20.70 19.93
CA GLN A 327 -21.24 -19.69 19.10
C GLN A 327 -21.42 -18.36 19.85
N ARG A 328 -21.68 -18.42 21.16
CA ARG A 328 -21.81 -17.21 22.00
C ARG A 328 -20.48 -16.45 22.10
N GLN A 329 -19.38 -17.15 22.34
CA GLN A 329 -18.05 -16.54 22.36
C GLN A 329 -17.72 -15.90 21.01
N PHE A 330 -17.96 -16.64 19.92
CA PHE A 330 -17.74 -16.13 18.56
C PHE A 330 -18.54 -14.83 18.31
N SER A 331 -19.82 -14.82 18.62
CA SER A 331 -20.68 -13.63 18.46
C SER A 331 -20.19 -12.44 19.28
N ILE A 332 -19.77 -12.66 20.54
CA ILE A 332 -19.25 -11.60 21.40
C ILE A 332 -17.97 -11.01 20.79
N PHE A 333 -16.98 -11.84 20.47
CA PHE A 333 -15.71 -11.35 19.91
C PHE A 333 -15.90 -10.72 18.53
N ALA A 334 -16.80 -11.23 17.68
CA ALA A 334 -17.12 -10.64 16.39
C ALA A 334 -17.80 -9.27 16.54
N THR A 335 -18.69 -9.11 17.52
CA THR A 335 -19.31 -7.80 17.81
C THR A 335 -18.30 -6.78 18.29
N PHE A 336 -17.42 -7.15 19.23
CA PHE A 336 -16.35 -6.26 19.70
C PHE A 336 -15.36 -5.90 18.58
N GLY A 337 -14.95 -6.87 17.79
CA GLY A 337 -14.05 -6.62 16.66
C GLY A 337 -14.68 -5.72 15.60
N LEU A 338 -15.95 -5.96 15.25
CA LEU A 338 -16.68 -5.09 14.33
C LEU A 338 -16.83 -3.67 14.90
N ALA A 339 -17.17 -3.53 16.17
CA ALA A 339 -17.27 -2.22 16.83
C ALA A 339 -15.93 -1.48 16.80
N PHE A 340 -14.82 -2.19 17.06
CA PHE A 340 -13.48 -1.65 16.97
C PHE A 340 -13.14 -1.18 15.54
N ILE A 341 -13.41 -2.02 14.52
CA ILE A 341 -13.18 -1.67 13.10
C ILE A 341 -14.00 -0.44 12.71
N LEU A 342 -15.29 -0.38 13.11
CA LEU A 342 -16.15 0.76 12.82
C LEU A 342 -15.67 2.05 13.53
N LEU A 343 -15.25 1.95 14.79
CA LEU A 343 -14.67 3.08 15.50
C LEU A 343 -13.42 3.61 14.79
N MET A 344 -12.51 2.70 14.42
CA MET A 344 -11.31 3.02 13.65
C MET A 344 -11.64 3.70 12.33
N PHE A 345 -12.60 3.14 11.61
CA PHE A 345 -13.08 3.70 10.34
C PHE A 345 -13.61 5.13 10.52
N LEU A 346 -14.44 5.37 11.54
CA LEU A 346 -14.99 6.71 11.82
C LEU A 346 -13.90 7.72 12.19
N VAL A 347 -12.97 7.33 13.06
CA VAL A 347 -11.88 8.21 13.52
C VAL A 347 -10.96 8.59 12.37
N VAL A 348 -10.57 7.60 11.54
CA VAL A 348 -9.68 7.85 10.40
C VAL A 348 -10.40 8.64 9.31
N THR A 349 -11.68 8.33 9.05
CA THR A 349 -12.49 9.07 8.06
C THR A 349 -12.67 10.52 8.48
N TYR A 350 -12.95 10.79 9.75
CA TYR A 350 -13.05 12.17 10.28
C TYR A 350 -11.75 12.94 10.03
N LYS A 351 -10.60 12.33 10.33
CA LYS A 351 -9.29 12.93 10.06
C LYS A 351 -9.02 13.17 8.57
N ASP A 352 -9.36 12.21 7.71
CA ASP A 352 -9.22 12.36 6.26
C ASP A 352 -10.03 13.54 5.74
N VAL A 353 -11.27 13.70 6.19
CA VAL A 353 -12.16 14.80 5.79
C VAL A 353 -11.54 16.15 6.14
N LEU A 354 -10.95 16.28 7.33
CA LEU A 354 -10.25 17.50 7.75
C LEU A 354 -8.97 17.73 6.93
N ARG A 355 -8.16 16.67 6.75
CA ARG A 355 -6.86 16.76 6.07
C ARG A 355 -6.98 17.13 4.59
N PHE A 356 -7.94 16.55 3.90
CA PHE A 356 -8.13 16.74 2.45
C PHE A 356 -9.07 17.89 2.10
N ASP A 357 -9.57 18.61 3.13
CA ASP A 357 -10.52 19.73 2.99
C ASP A 357 -11.65 19.40 1.99
N VAL A 358 -12.29 18.24 2.27
CA VAL A 358 -13.31 17.69 1.36
C VAL A 358 -14.48 18.66 1.22
N PHE A 359 -14.85 19.34 2.29
CA PHE A 359 -15.96 20.32 2.27
C PHE A 359 -15.60 21.62 1.56
N GLY A 360 -14.38 22.16 1.75
CA GLY A 360 -13.94 23.39 1.07
C GLY A 360 -13.76 23.21 -0.45
N ARG A 361 -13.69 21.94 -0.92
CA ARG A 361 -13.61 21.63 -2.36
C ARG A 361 -14.95 21.24 -2.99
N LEU A 362 -15.98 21.03 -2.18
CA LEU A 362 -17.33 20.69 -2.63
C LEU A 362 -18.26 21.92 -2.72
N PHE A 363 -17.95 22.97 -2.02
CA PHE A 363 -18.62 24.26 -1.99
C PHE A 363 -17.63 25.38 -2.38
#